data_c213f981df3a74c68baa8c8d7dab29e3
#
_entry.id   c213f981df3a74c68baa8c8d7dab29e3
#
_cell.length_a   1.000
_cell.length_b   1.000
_cell.length_c   1.000
_cell.angle_alpha   90.00
_cell.angle_beta   90.00
_cell.angle_gamma   90.00
#
_symmetry.space_group_name_H-M   'P 1'
#
loop_
_entity.id
_entity.type
_entity.pdbx_description
1 polymer ?
#
loop_
_entity_poly.entity_id
_entity_poly.type
_entity_poly.pdbx_seq_one_letter_code
_entity_poly.pdbx_strand_id
1 'polypeptide(L)'
;HDALPILFLDEVQHVVQFEKVVGSLFIKPNVDIYITGSNAYFMSSDIATLLTGRYVQVEMLPLSFKEFHSAYSQQNLSDMDIYNLYIEHSSFPRLVHVEDDESIDEYLESILNTVVLKDIVTRLKITDVPLLLDIIKYLLANIGSLINPTKIANTLTSYGRKTDNKTVEKYLQGLKDGLLIYEVDRFDVKGKALLQRNAKYYVVDSAFRKFLLSRTDSDRGHILENIVYLELVRRGYRVYVGHLQNGEIDFVAKKPHRLEYYQVSYTVMEDTTLRRELSPLEQLDDNYPKYLLTMDVLHKTDNHNGIEQKNVLDWLLE
;
A
#
# COMPACT_ATOMS: atom_id res chain seq x y z
N HIS A 1 -0.66 -40.92 10.15
CA HIS A 1 -0.93 -39.76 9.30
C HIS A 1 0.36 -39.41 8.59
N ASP A 2 0.53 -39.93 7.37
CA ASP A 2 1.66 -39.55 6.53
C ASP A 2 1.41 -38.10 6.10
N ALA A 3 2.26 -37.18 6.60
CA ALA A 3 2.22 -35.80 6.18
C ALA A 3 2.56 -35.75 4.68
N LEU A 4 1.76 -35.03 3.91
CA LEU A 4 2.05 -34.78 2.50
C LEU A 4 3.39 -34.06 2.41
N PRO A 5 4.31 -34.44 1.52
CA PRO A 5 5.53 -33.70 1.30
C PRO A 5 5.17 -32.27 0.80
N ILE A 6 5.61 -31.29 1.55
CA ILE A 6 5.46 -29.87 1.21
C ILE A 6 6.68 -29.45 0.39
N LEU A 7 6.43 -28.89 -0.78
CA LEU A 7 7.47 -28.40 -1.67
C LEU A 7 7.40 -26.87 -1.74
N PHE A 8 8.46 -26.19 -1.30
CA PHE A 8 8.62 -24.75 -1.47
C PHE A 8 9.57 -24.47 -2.65
N LEU A 9 9.10 -23.70 -3.62
CA LEU A 9 9.85 -23.22 -4.76
C LEU A 9 9.92 -21.70 -4.67
N ASP A 10 11.09 -21.20 -4.35
CA ASP A 10 11.33 -19.79 -4.11
C ASP A 10 11.84 -19.10 -5.39
N GLU A 11 11.36 -17.85 -5.63
CA GLU A 11 11.76 -17.00 -6.76
C GLU A 11 11.71 -17.74 -8.12
N VAL A 12 10.63 -18.48 -8.37
CA VAL A 12 10.50 -19.39 -9.53
C VAL A 12 10.54 -18.68 -10.89
N GLN A 13 10.30 -17.35 -10.94
CA GLN A 13 10.42 -16.56 -12.16
C GLN A 13 11.83 -16.56 -12.77
N HIS A 14 12.84 -16.95 -12.03
CA HIS A 14 14.20 -17.11 -12.53
C HIS A 14 14.44 -18.45 -13.23
N VAL A 15 13.47 -19.39 -13.16
CA VAL A 15 13.60 -20.71 -13.79
C VAL A 15 12.82 -20.74 -15.10
N VAL A 16 13.50 -21.01 -16.19
CA VAL A 16 12.87 -21.13 -17.52
C VAL A 16 11.88 -22.28 -17.56
N GLN A 17 10.64 -22.01 -17.98
CA GLN A 17 9.56 -23.00 -18.08
C GLN A 17 9.19 -23.67 -16.73
N PHE A 18 9.35 -22.93 -15.61
CA PHE A 18 8.96 -23.44 -14.28
C PHE A 18 7.51 -23.88 -14.23
N GLU A 19 6.62 -23.24 -15.00
CA GLU A 19 5.18 -23.56 -15.09
C GLU A 19 4.94 -24.99 -15.55
N LYS A 20 5.81 -25.56 -16.41
CA LYS A 20 5.72 -26.97 -16.82
C LYS A 20 6.11 -27.91 -15.70
N VAL A 21 7.14 -27.54 -14.93
CA VAL A 21 7.60 -28.30 -13.77
C VAL A 21 6.50 -28.31 -12.69
N VAL A 22 5.96 -27.14 -12.35
CA VAL A 22 4.85 -27.01 -11.39
C VAL A 22 3.64 -27.81 -11.86
N GLY A 23 3.25 -27.70 -13.14
CA GLY A 23 2.15 -28.46 -13.71
C GLY A 23 2.36 -29.99 -13.62
N SER A 24 3.58 -30.47 -13.82
CA SER A 24 3.91 -31.90 -13.69
C SER A 24 3.91 -32.39 -12.23
N LEU A 25 4.29 -31.54 -11.30
CA LEU A 25 4.25 -31.83 -9.86
C LEU A 25 2.82 -31.81 -9.32
N PHE A 26 1.99 -30.90 -9.81
CA PHE A 26 0.59 -30.77 -9.40
C PHE A 26 -0.28 -32.02 -9.68
N ILE A 27 0.11 -32.83 -10.66
CA ILE A 27 -0.60 -34.09 -11.00
C ILE A 27 -0.34 -35.16 -9.95
N LYS A 28 0.71 -35.03 -9.14
CA LYS A 28 1.05 -36.03 -8.11
C LYS A 28 0.09 -35.91 -6.93
N PRO A 29 -0.58 -37.00 -6.51
CA PRO A 29 -1.65 -36.93 -5.51
C PRO A 29 -1.19 -36.62 -4.08
N ASN A 30 0.12 -36.60 -3.83
CA ASN A 30 0.68 -36.51 -2.49
C ASN A 30 1.68 -35.36 -2.36
N VAL A 31 1.50 -34.24 -3.08
CA VAL A 31 2.41 -33.08 -3.01
C VAL A 31 1.60 -31.83 -2.79
N ASP A 32 1.96 -31.06 -1.76
CA ASP A 32 1.47 -29.71 -1.55
C ASP A 32 2.57 -28.72 -1.99
N ILE A 33 2.23 -27.77 -2.89
CA ILE A 33 3.21 -26.94 -3.58
C ILE A 33 2.98 -25.49 -3.22
N TYR A 34 4.00 -24.87 -2.68
CA TYR A 34 4.08 -23.43 -2.44
C TYR A 34 5.12 -22.83 -3.36
N ILE A 35 4.73 -21.80 -4.10
CA ILE A 35 5.63 -21.06 -4.99
C ILE A 35 5.66 -19.60 -4.59
N THR A 36 6.84 -18.98 -4.62
CA THR A 36 6.99 -17.55 -4.39
C THR A 36 7.52 -16.84 -5.63
N GLY A 37 7.24 -15.55 -5.69
CA GLY A 37 7.78 -14.65 -6.68
C GLY A 37 7.66 -13.21 -6.19
N SER A 38 8.67 -12.41 -6.50
CA SER A 38 8.83 -11.04 -6.01
C SER A 38 8.02 -9.98 -6.77
N ASN A 39 7.19 -10.35 -7.75
CA ASN A 39 6.40 -9.40 -8.50
C ASN A 39 5.03 -9.93 -8.91
N ALA A 40 4.06 -9.01 -9.04
CA ALA A 40 2.68 -9.33 -9.44
C ALA A 40 2.57 -9.74 -10.92
N TYR A 41 3.51 -9.33 -11.78
CA TYR A 41 3.54 -9.70 -13.21
C TYR A 41 3.69 -11.22 -13.38
N PHE A 42 4.46 -11.84 -12.52
CA PHE A 42 4.65 -13.28 -12.47
C PHE A 42 3.31 -14.06 -12.39
N MET A 43 2.37 -13.55 -11.62
CA MET A 43 1.05 -14.18 -11.45
C MET A 43 0.06 -13.86 -12.57
N SER A 44 0.32 -12.79 -13.35
CA SER A 44 -0.67 -12.29 -14.33
C SER A 44 -0.50 -12.87 -15.73
N SER A 45 0.69 -13.34 -16.14
CA SER A 45 0.96 -13.70 -17.54
C SER A 45 0.90 -15.21 -17.85
N ASP A 46 1.85 -15.97 -17.33
CA ASP A 46 2.04 -17.35 -17.75
C ASP A 46 1.44 -18.36 -16.76
N ILE A 47 1.52 -18.05 -15.45
CA ILE A 47 0.89 -18.87 -14.40
C ILE A 47 -0.63 -18.79 -14.49
N ALA A 48 -1.18 -17.60 -14.69
CA ALA A 48 -2.62 -17.44 -14.80
C ALA A 48 -3.21 -18.30 -15.91
N THR A 49 -2.49 -18.48 -17.03
CA THR A 49 -2.95 -19.27 -18.16
C THR A 49 -2.86 -20.78 -17.91
N LEU A 50 -1.78 -21.24 -17.29
CA LEU A 50 -1.49 -22.67 -17.12
C LEU A 50 -2.03 -23.26 -15.81
N LEU A 51 -2.16 -22.44 -14.77
CA LEU A 51 -2.63 -22.86 -13.45
C LEU A 51 -4.00 -22.27 -13.08
N THR A 52 -4.71 -21.66 -14.05
CA THR A 52 -6.04 -21.06 -13.81
C THR A 52 -6.98 -22.00 -13.06
N GLY A 53 -7.50 -21.51 -11.93
CA GLY A 53 -8.41 -22.28 -11.06
C GLY A 53 -7.75 -23.38 -10.22
N ARG A 54 -6.41 -23.44 -10.18
CA ARG A 54 -5.64 -24.48 -9.48
C ARG A 54 -4.71 -23.94 -8.40
N TYR A 55 -4.76 -22.63 -8.08
CA TYR A 55 -3.95 -22.01 -7.05
C TYR A 55 -4.74 -21.02 -6.22
N VAL A 56 -4.27 -20.78 -5.02
CA VAL A 56 -4.70 -19.67 -4.15
C VAL A 56 -3.55 -18.69 -4.07
N GLN A 57 -3.83 -17.43 -4.39
CA GLN A 57 -2.83 -16.35 -4.28
C GLN A 57 -2.86 -15.78 -2.87
N VAL A 58 -1.69 -15.66 -2.26
CA VAL A 58 -1.48 -14.96 -1.00
C VAL A 58 -0.53 -13.79 -1.26
N GLU A 59 -1.03 -12.58 -1.14
CA GLU A 59 -0.22 -11.37 -1.22
C GLU A 59 0.37 -11.08 0.17
N MET A 60 1.70 -11.00 0.24
CA MET A 60 2.42 -10.71 1.48
C MET A 60 2.79 -9.24 1.54
N LEU A 61 2.17 -8.51 2.46
CA LEU A 61 2.56 -7.15 2.81
C LEU A 61 3.68 -7.17 3.86
N PRO A 62 4.48 -6.11 4.00
CA PRO A 62 5.32 -5.93 5.18
C PRO A 62 4.50 -6.03 6.47
N LEU A 63 5.14 -6.07 7.64
CA LEU A 63 4.44 -6.23 8.91
C LEU A 63 3.34 -5.19 9.09
N SER A 64 2.19 -5.62 9.60
CA SER A 64 1.16 -4.71 10.12
C SER A 64 1.68 -3.96 11.35
N PHE A 65 1.04 -2.86 11.71
CA PHE A 65 1.36 -2.19 12.97
C PHE A 65 1.19 -3.15 14.17
N LYS A 66 0.16 -3.98 14.16
CA LYS A 66 -0.07 -4.99 15.21
C LYS A 66 1.05 -6.02 15.32
N GLU A 67 1.54 -6.54 14.20
CA GLU A 67 2.67 -7.48 14.17
C GLU A 67 3.96 -6.81 14.62
N PHE A 68 4.23 -5.60 14.13
CA PHE A 68 5.38 -4.81 14.54
C PHE A 68 5.32 -4.47 16.03
N HIS A 69 4.17 -4.01 16.52
CA HIS A 69 3.94 -3.71 17.93
C HIS A 69 4.19 -4.94 18.82
N SER A 70 3.75 -6.13 18.38
CA SER A 70 3.96 -7.36 19.14
C SER A 70 5.45 -7.71 19.35
N ALA A 71 6.32 -7.33 18.42
CA ALA A 71 7.75 -7.53 18.53
C ALA A 71 8.39 -6.65 19.63
N TYR A 72 7.76 -5.54 20.01
CA TYR A 72 8.21 -4.63 21.05
C TYR A 72 7.46 -4.81 22.38
N SER A 73 6.61 -5.84 22.51
CA SER A 73 5.73 -6.07 23.66
C SER A 73 6.47 -6.24 25.00
N GLN A 74 7.77 -6.59 24.99
CA GLN A 74 8.61 -6.72 26.19
C GLN A 74 9.36 -5.44 26.55
N GLN A 75 9.28 -4.41 25.71
CA GLN A 75 9.90 -3.12 25.94
C GLN A 75 8.87 -2.16 26.57
N ASN A 76 9.34 -1.29 27.46
CA ASN A 76 8.47 -0.30 28.12
C ASN A 76 8.29 0.94 27.23
N LEU A 77 7.74 0.74 26.02
CA LEU A 77 7.45 1.78 25.05
C LEU A 77 5.94 2.04 24.99
N SER A 78 5.54 3.29 24.76
CA SER A 78 4.15 3.61 24.49
C SER A 78 3.78 3.22 23.04
N ASP A 79 2.47 3.05 22.77
CA ASP A 79 1.97 2.79 21.40
C ASP A 79 2.43 3.88 20.42
N MET A 80 2.53 5.14 20.89
CA MET A 80 3.02 6.25 20.10
C MET A 80 4.52 6.13 19.79
N ASP A 81 5.33 5.68 20.74
CA ASP A 81 6.78 5.45 20.51
C ASP A 81 6.97 4.33 19.49
N ILE A 82 6.21 3.23 19.63
CA ILE A 82 6.23 2.12 18.68
C ILE A 82 5.74 2.57 17.29
N TYR A 83 4.71 3.42 17.22
CA TYR A 83 4.23 3.99 15.97
C TYR A 83 5.31 4.85 15.29
N ASN A 84 6.03 5.68 16.03
CA ASN A 84 7.13 6.46 15.50
C ASN A 84 8.25 5.56 14.94
N LEU A 85 8.61 4.49 15.66
CA LEU A 85 9.55 3.49 15.14
C LEU A 85 9.04 2.84 13.85
N TYR A 86 7.76 2.47 13.80
CA TYR A 86 7.13 1.85 12.63
C TYR A 86 7.21 2.70 11.37
N ILE A 87 7.01 4.01 11.50
CA ILE A 87 7.07 4.93 10.34
C ILE A 87 8.50 5.38 9.98
N GLU A 88 9.44 5.32 10.93
CA GLU A 88 10.81 5.79 10.76
C GLU A 88 11.78 4.68 10.35
N HIS A 89 11.62 3.48 10.93
CA HIS A 89 12.55 2.37 10.74
C HIS A 89 12.09 1.33 9.71
N SER A 90 10.85 1.43 9.22
CA SER A 90 10.28 0.48 8.27
C SER A 90 9.53 -0.70 8.90
N SER A 91 8.56 -1.18 8.16
CA SER A 91 7.74 -2.35 8.49
C SER A 91 8.28 -3.67 7.90
N PHE A 92 9.45 -3.67 7.27
CA PHE A 92 10.07 -4.90 6.81
C PHE A 92 10.57 -5.75 7.98
N PRO A 93 10.25 -7.08 8.01
CA PRO A 93 10.60 -7.94 9.14
C PRO A 93 12.09 -7.94 9.52
N ARG A 94 12.97 -7.78 8.54
CA ARG A 94 14.42 -7.74 8.73
C ARG A 94 14.88 -6.56 9.59
N LEU A 95 14.12 -5.46 9.56
CA LEU A 95 14.48 -4.20 10.23
C LEU A 95 13.90 -4.09 11.65
N VAL A 96 13.11 -5.07 12.09
CA VAL A 96 12.63 -5.12 13.47
C VAL A 96 13.82 -5.19 14.42
N HIS A 97 13.85 -4.32 15.43
CA HIS A 97 14.94 -4.16 16.39
C HIS A 97 16.28 -3.64 15.83
N VAL A 98 16.32 -3.17 14.58
CA VAL A 98 17.47 -2.43 14.07
C VAL A 98 17.32 -0.97 14.48
N GLU A 99 18.27 -0.46 15.27
CA GLU A 99 18.24 0.91 15.81
C GLU A 99 19.15 1.87 15.03
N ASP A 100 20.07 1.31 14.27
CA ASP A 100 21.07 2.04 13.51
C ASP A 100 20.51 2.51 12.15
N ASP A 101 20.38 3.82 11.99
CA ASP A 101 19.85 4.45 10.77
C ASP A 101 20.67 4.08 9.52
N GLU A 102 21.98 3.89 9.63
CA GLU A 102 22.83 3.52 8.49
C GLU A 102 22.49 2.12 7.97
N SER A 103 22.33 1.14 8.86
CA SER A 103 21.90 -0.22 8.50
C SER A 103 20.48 -0.26 7.92
N ILE A 104 19.58 0.60 8.40
CA ILE A 104 18.24 0.73 7.84
C ILE A 104 18.30 1.27 6.42
N ASP A 105 19.05 2.34 6.20
CA ASP A 105 19.20 2.97 4.88
C ASP A 105 19.87 2.02 3.88
N GLU A 106 20.94 1.30 4.28
CA GLU A 106 21.59 0.28 3.45
C GLU A 106 20.62 -0.84 3.03
N TYR A 107 19.77 -1.29 3.96
CA TYR A 107 18.78 -2.32 3.64
C TYR A 107 17.70 -1.81 2.69
N LEU A 108 17.17 -0.61 2.91
CA LEU A 108 16.18 0.02 2.02
C LEU A 108 16.77 0.29 0.64
N GLU A 109 18.02 0.72 0.57
CA GLU A 109 18.74 0.87 -0.70
C GLU A 109 18.90 -0.48 -1.41
N SER A 110 19.23 -1.54 -0.70
CA SER A 110 19.34 -2.89 -1.26
C SER A 110 18.01 -3.38 -1.84
N ILE A 111 16.87 -3.16 -1.15
CA ILE A 111 15.54 -3.49 -1.67
C ILE A 111 15.25 -2.65 -2.92
N LEU A 112 15.47 -1.35 -2.87
CA LEU A 112 15.24 -0.46 -4.00
C LEU A 112 16.05 -0.89 -5.22
N ASN A 113 17.33 -1.18 -5.04
CA ASN A 113 18.22 -1.64 -6.10
C ASN A 113 17.82 -3.01 -6.66
N THR A 114 17.41 -3.94 -5.81
CA THR A 114 17.04 -5.30 -6.22
C THR A 114 15.68 -5.34 -6.87
N VAL A 115 14.64 -4.81 -6.22
CA VAL A 115 13.26 -4.86 -6.71
C VAL A 115 13.05 -3.86 -7.85
N VAL A 116 13.48 -2.62 -7.67
CA VAL A 116 13.21 -1.55 -8.64
C VAL A 116 14.19 -1.60 -9.80
N LEU A 117 15.48 -1.58 -9.52
CA LEU A 117 16.47 -1.40 -10.59
C LEU A 117 16.73 -2.71 -11.34
N LYS A 118 16.89 -3.81 -10.65
CA LYS A 118 17.22 -5.08 -11.30
C LYS A 118 16.01 -5.70 -12.00
N ASP A 119 14.87 -5.82 -11.31
CA ASP A 119 13.68 -6.46 -11.89
C ASP A 119 12.96 -5.54 -12.88
N ILE A 120 12.52 -4.34 -12.44
CA ILE A 120 11.70 -3.45 -13.27
C ILE A 120 12.49 -2.95 -14.49
N VAL A 121 13.74 -2.52 -14.30
CA VAL A 121 14.59 -2.01 -15.40
C VAL A 121 14.84 -3.10 -16.44
N THR A 122 15.18 -4.31 -16.00
CA THR A 122 15.45 -5.45 -16.90
C THR A 122 14.19 -5.87 -17.64
N ARG A 123 13.09 -6.08 -16.92
CA ARG A 123 11.80 -6.54 -17.46
C ARG A 123 11.20 -5.55 -18.45
N LEU A 124 11.18 -4.29 -18.13
CA LEU A 124 10.62 -3.25 -18.99
C LEU A 124 11.63 -2.65 -19.98
N LYS A 125 12.89 -3.11 -19.96
CA LYS A 125 13.98 -2.57 -20.76
C LYS A 125 14.07 -1.04 -20.64
N ILE A 126 14.10 -0.55 -19.39
CA ILE A 126 14.20 0.88 -19.09
C ILE A 126 15.63 1.33 -19.36
N THR A 127 15.80 2.38 -20.14
CA THR A 127 17.08 2.99 -20.46
C THR A 127 17.37 4.24 -19.62
N ASP A 128 16.32 4.92 -19.16
CA ASP A 128 16.44 6.13 -18.31
C ASP A 128 16.08 5.79 -16.85
N VAL A 129 17.04 5.20 -16.15
CA VAL A 129 16.91 4.86 -14.72
C VAL A 129 16.77 6.12 -13.84
N PRO A 130 17.49 7.23 -14.07
CA PRO A 130 17.29 8.46 -13.34
C PRO A 130 15.83 8.98 -13.42
N LEU A 131 15.18 8.89 -14.58
CA LEU A 131 13.77 9.27 -14.72
C LEU A 131 12.85 8.38 -13.86
N LEU A 132 13.13 7.08 -13.79
CA LEU A 132 12.37 6.16 -12.92
C LEU A 132 12.50 6.56 -11.45
N LEU A 133 13.71 6.90 -11.00
CA LEU A 133 13.94 7.39 -9.64
C LEU A 133 13.23 8.73 -9.36
N ASP A 134 13.20 9.65 -10.32
CA ASP A 134 12.49 10.92 -10.20
C ASP A 134 10.96 10.68 -10.08
N ILE A 135 10.41 9.70 -10.82
CA ILE A 135 9.00 9.30 -10.69
C ILE A 135 8.74 8.71 -9.30
N ILE A 136 9.62 7.85 -8.78
CA ILE A 136 9.48 7.28 -7.42
C ILE A 136 9.48 8.40 -6.39
N LYS A 137 10.44 9.32 -6.46
CA LYS A 137 10.49 10.49 -5.54
C LYS A 137 9.23 11.35 -5.62
N TYR A 138 8.73 11.58 -6.84
CA TYR A 138 7.49 12.31 -7.04
C TYR A 138 6.30 11.63 -6.35
N LEU A 139 6.18 10.31 -6.48
CA LEU A 139 5.11 9.53 -5.85
C LEU A 139 5.23 9.57 -4.32
N LEU A 140 6.43 9.37 -3.78
CA LEU A 140 6.70 9.46 -2.35
C LEU A 140 6.38 10.83 -1.76
N ALA A 141 6.63 11.90 -2.52
CA ALA A 141 6.29 13.27 -2.11
C ALA A 141 4.79 13.59 -2.20
N ASN A 142 4.01 12.77 -2.91
CA ASN A 142 2.58 12.99 -3.16
C ASN A 142 1.71 11.80 -2.76
N ILE A 143 2.14 11.02 -1.75
CA ILE A 143 1.35 9.89 -1.21
C ILE A 143 -0.05 10.41 -0.84
N GLY A 144 -1.09 9.64 -1.19
CA GLY A 144 -2.48 10.00 -0.89
C GLY A 144 -3.06 11.17 -1.70
N SER A 145 -2.28 11.79 -2.58
CA SER A 145 -2.77 12.87 -3.45
C SER A 145 -3.34 12.32 -4.75
N LEU A 146 -4.39 13.00 -5.25
CA LEU A 146 -4.94 12.69 -6.58
C LEU A 146 -3.98 13.13 -7.68
N ILE A 147 -3.45 12.18 -8.41
CA ILE A 147 -2.52 12.40 -9.52
C ILE A 147 -2.89 11.54 -10.73
N ASN A 148 -2.33 11.91 -11.87
CA ASN A 148 -2.39 11.11 -13.09
C ASN A 148 -1.06 11.20 -13.84
N PRO A 149 -0.80 10.30 -14.79
CA PRO A 149 0.45 10.27 -15.55
C PRO A 149 0.79 11.59 -16.24
N THR A 150 -0.22 12.30 -16.75
CA THR A 150 -0.04 13.61 -17.40
C THR A 150 0.48 14.67 -16.44
N LYS A 151 -0.07 14.71 -15.20
CA LYS A 151 0.41 15.64 -14.16
C LYS A 151 1.86 15.35 -13.79
N ILE A 152 2.23 14.07 -13.65
CA ILE A 152 3.61 13.64 -13.38
C ILE A 152 4.53 14.10 -14.52
N ALA A 153 4.19 13.78 -15.77
CA ALA A 153 4.99 14.12 -16.95
C ALA A 153 5.21 15.64 -17.07
N ASN A 154 4.15 16.44 -16.88
CA ASN A 154 4.22 17.89 -16.95
C ASN A 154 5.12 18.46 -15.83
N THR A 155 4.98 17.95 -14.61
CA THR A 155 5.79 18.40 -13.47
C THR A 155 7.27 18.09 -13.70
N LEU A 156 7.60 16.85 -14.07
CA LEU A 156 8.99 16.46 -14.33
C LEU A 156 9.61 17.23 -15.50
N THR A 157 8.82 17.48 -16.54
CA THR A 157 9.26 18.31 -17.68
C THR A 157 9.56 19.74 -17.24
N SER A 158 8.75 20.33 -16.34
CA SER A 158 9.00 21.68 -15.80
C SER A 158 10.27 21.77 -14.96
N TYR A 159 10.71 20.65 -14.38
CA TYR A 159 12.00 20.52 -13.66
C TYR A 159 13.18 20.13 -14.60
N GLY A 160 12.98 20.19 -15.91
CA GLY A 160 14.02 19.90 -16.89
C GLY A 160 14.15 18.42 -17.28
N ARG A 161 13.32 17.55 -16.75
CA ARG A 161 13.25 16.12 -17.11
C ARG A 161 12.18 15.91 -18.17
N LYS A 162 12.54 16.06 -19.44
CA LYS A 162 11.61 15.87 -20.56
C LYS A 162 11.12 14.42 -20.60
N THR A 163 9.81 14.23 -20.45
CA THR A 163 9.17 12.92 -20.52
C THR A 163 7.76 13.05 -21.09
N ASP A 164 7.12 11.95 -21.42
CA ASP A 164 5.76 11.88 -21.94
C ASP A 164 4.87 10.97 -21.08
N ASN A 165 3.56 11.07 -21.31
CA ASN A 165 2.55 10.32 -20.58
C ASN A 165 2.72 8.82 -20.69
N LYS A 166 3.05 8.29 -21.88
CA LYS A 166 3.19 6.84 -22.13
C LYS A 166 4.38 6.26 -21.35
N THR A 167 5.49 7.01 -21.31
CA THR A 167 6.66 6.62 -20.53
C THR A 167 6.34 6.57 -19.04
N VAL A 168 5.65 7.59 -18.52
CA VAL A 168 5.22 7.62 -17.11
C VAL A 168 4.28 6.45 -16.82
N GLU A 169 3.26 6.21 -17.65
CA GLU A 169 2.34 5.07 -17.49
C GLU A 169 3.08 3.72 -17.45
N LYS A 170 4.03 3.52 -18.35
CA LYS A 170 4.89 2.32 -18.38
C LYS A 170 5.65 2.15 -17.06
N TYR A 171 6.22 3.24 -16.53
CA TYR A 171 7.00 3.18 -15.30
C TYR A 171 6.10 2.97 -14.08
N LEU A 172 4.95 3.63 -14.02
CA LEU A 172 3.95 3.38 -12.97
C LEU A 172 3.49 1.92 -12.96
N GLN A 173 3.23 1.34 -14.14
CA GLN A 173 2.86 -0.07 -14.23
C GLN A 173 3.99 -0.96 -13.71
N GLY A 174 5.24 -0.66 -14.05
CA GLY A 174 6.39 -1.40 -13.52
C GLY A 174 6.50 -1.35 -12.02
N LEU A 175 6.27 -0.18 -11.41
CA LEU A 175 6.30 0.02 -9.96
C LEU A 175 5.14 -0.72 -9.25
N LYS A 176 3.95 -0.74 -9.87
CA LYS A 176 2.81 -1.54 -9.37
C LYS A 176 3.10 -3.03 -9.43
N ASP A 177 3.60 -3.51 -10.56
CA ASP A 177 3.97 -4.92 -10.73
C ASP A 177 5.08 -5.34 -9.76
N GLY A 178 6.02 -4.44 -9.45
CA GLY A 178 7.08 -4.63 -8.45
C GLY A 178 6.60 -4.46 -7.00
N LEU A 179 5.30 -4.27 -6.77
CA LEU A 179 4.68 -4.12 -5.44
C LEU A 179 5.28 -2.98 -4.60
N LEU A 180 5.91 -1.99 -5.24
CA LEU A 180 6.45 -0.82 -4.55
C LEU A 180 5.36 0.22 -4.26
N ILE A 181 4.39 0.32 -5.18
CA ILE A 181 3.25 1.24 -5.08
C ILE A 181 1.92 0.54 -5.35
N TYR A 182 0.88 1.09 -4.78
CA TYR A 182 -0.52 0.67 -4.97
C TYR A 182 -1.30 1.83 -5.58
N GLU A 183 -1.98 1.59 -6.70
CA GLU A 183 -2.88 2.53 -7.33
C GLU A 183 -4.30 2.30 -6.81
N VAL A 184 -4.94 3.36 -6.34
CA VAL A 184 -6.28 3.33 -5.77
C VAL A 184 -7.22 4.18 -6.62
N ASP A 185 -8.12 3.49 -7.30
CA ASP A 185 -9.12 4.10 -8.18
C ASP A 185 -10.15 4.90 -7.38
N ARG A 186 -10.70 5.90 -8.05
CA ARG A 186 -11.84 6.66 -7.53
C ARG A 186 -13.15 5.92 -7.77
N PHE A 187 -14.01 5.94 -6.79
CA PHE A 187 -15.34 5.39 -6.83
C PHE A 187 -16.38 6.51 -6.64
N ASP A 188 -17.24 6.72 -7.65
CA ASP A 188 -18.38 7.61 -7.49
C ASP A 188 -19.39 6.95 -6.56
N VAL A 189 -19.51 7.49 -5.35
CA VAL A 189 -20.33 6.90 -4.28
C VAL A 189 -21.81 6.95 -4.64
N LYS A 190 -22.28 8.04 -5.28
CA LYS A 190 -23.67 8.20 -5.71
C LYS A 190 -23.98 7.43 -6.98
N GLY A 191 -23.13 7.52 -7.99
CA GLY A 191 -23.26 6.82 -9.27
C GLY A 191 -22.87 5.34 -9.19
N LYS A 192 -22.25 4.89 -8.10
CA LYS A 192 -21.75 3.51 -7.90
C LYS A 192 -20.87 3.00 -9.05
N ALA A 193 -20.05 3.88 -9.61
CA ALA A 193 -19.20 3.63 -10.76
C ALA A 193 -17.73 3.95 -10.50
N LEU A 194 -16.82 3.21 -11.15
CA LEU A 194 -15.39 3.52 -11.12
C LEU A 194 -15.08 4.70 -12.03
N LEU A 195 -14.21 5.60 -11.57
CA LEU A 195 -13.77 6.78 -12.32
C LEU A 195 -12.32 6.58 -12.78
N GLN A 196 -12.05 6.69 -14.08
CA GLN A 196 -10.79 6.28 -14.71
C GLN A 196 -9.71 7.37 -14.83
N ARG A 197 -9.90 8.61 -14.36
CA ARG A 197 -8.99 9.70 -14.76
C ARG A 197 -7.91 10.09 -13.77
N ASN A 198 -8.13 9.95 -12.48
CA ASN A 198 -7.18 10.28 -11.43
C ASN A 198 -7.22 9.18 -10.38
N ALA A 199 -6.08 8.83 -9.84
CA ALA A 199 -5.94 7.86 -8.77
C ALA A 199 -5.13 8.44 -7.61
N LYS A 200 -5.26 7.88 -6.43
CA LYS A 200 -4.27 8.06 -5.37
C LYS A 200 -3.24 6.93 -5.43
N TYR A 201 -2.02 7.24 -5.05
CA TYR A 201 -0.96 6.24 -4.96
C TYR A 201 -0.48 6.13 -3.52
N TYR A 202 -0.39 4.91 -3.04
CA TYR A 202 0.16 4.54 -1.74
C TYR A 202 1.40 3.70 -1.95
N VAL A 203 2.28 3.68 -0.95
CA VAL A 203 3.56 2.98 -1.03
C VAL A 203 3.58 1.79 -0.07
N VAL A 204 4.34 0.78 -0.41
CA VAL A 204 4.45 -0.46 0.38
C VAL A 204 4.99 -0.21 1.79
N ASP A 205 5.87 0.78 1.93
CA ASP A 205 6.49 1.14 3.20
C ASP A 205 6.84 2.64 3.24
N SER A 206 6.45 3.33 4.31
CA SER A 206 6.68 4.77 4.48
C SER A 206 8.14 5.14 4.69
N ALA A 207 8.99 4.20 5.14
CA ALA A 207 10.41 4.46 5.36
C ALA A 207 11.16 4.79 4.07
N PHE A 208 10.69 4.32 2.89
CA PHE A 208 11.23 4.78 1.61
C PHE A 208 11.15 6.28 1.42
N ARG A 209 10.12 6.91 2.02
CA ARG A 209 9.98 8.37 1.97
C ARG A 209 11.06 9.08 2.80
N LYS A 210 11.32 8.62 4.04
CA LYS A 210 12.44 9.12 4.85
C LYS A 210 13.76 8.94 4.11
N PHE A 211 14.01 7.75 3.57
CA PHE A 211 15.25 7.39 2.87
C PHE A 211 15.51 8.25 1.61
N LEU A 212 14.49 8.50 0.77
CA LEU A 212 14.69 9.16 -0.53
C LEU A 212 14.46 10.68 -0.55
N LEU A 213 13.70 11.23 0.41
CA LEU A 213 13.26 12.64 0.35
C LEU A 213 13.75 13.50 1.48
N SER A 214 14.41 12.96 2.50
CA SER A 214 14.65 13.64 3.77
C SER A 214 13.34 14.00 4.51
N ARG A 215 13.38 14.04 5.82
CA ARG A 215 12.18 14.17 6.66
C ARG A 215 11.55 15.55 6.55
N THR A 216 10.24 15.62 6.30
CA THR A 216 9.44 16.83 6.53
C THR A 216 8.30 16.50 7.49
N ASP A 217 8.19 17.23 8.61
CA ASP A 217 7.15 17.02 9.64
C ASP A 217 5.72 17.32 9.14
N SER A 218 5.57 17.99 7.98
CA SER A 218 4.30 18.41 7.41
C SER A 218 3.42 17.27 6.85
N ASP A 219 3.94 16.05 6.77
CA ASP A 219 3.29 14.98 5.99
C ASP A 219 2.76 13.81 6.83
N ARG A 220 2.62 13.99 8.15
CA ARG A 220 2.14 12.95 9.07
C ARG A 220 0.74 12.43 8.69
N GLY A 221 -0.13 13.29 8.17
CA GLY A 221 -1.46 12.89 7.71
C GLY A 221 -1.41 11.91 6.54
N HIS A 222 -0.58 12.18 5.55
CA HIS A 222 -0.43 11.31 4.37
C HIS A 222 0.23 9.96 4.71
N ILE A 223 1.18 9.95 5.66
CA ILE A 223 1.76 8.70 6.17
C ILE A 223 0.70 7.88 6.90
N LEU A 224 -0.10 8.52 7.75
CA LEU A 224 -1.20 7.86 8.46
C LEU A 224 -2.22 7.27 7.49
N GLU A 225 -2.62 8.04 6.48
CA GLU A 225 -3.51 7.59 5.41
C GLU A 225 -2.94 6.36 4.67
N ASN A 226 -1.63 6.37 4.37
CA ASN A 226 -0.94 5.22 3.76
C ASN A 226 -1.00 3.95 4.64
N ILE A 227 -0.79 4.10 5.94
CA ILE A 227 -0.85 2.98 6.90
C ILE A 227 -2.27 2.42 6.99
N VAL A 228 -3.27 3.28 7.08
CA VAL A 228 -4.69 2.87 7.09
C VAL A 228 -5.05 2.15 5.78
N TYR A 229 -4.59 2.65 4.63
CA TYR A 229 -4.77 1.97 3.35
C TYR A 229 -4.23 0.54 3.37
N LEU A 230 -2.96 0.37 3.75
CA LEU A 230 -2.31 -0.95 3.81
C LEU A 230 -3.03 -1.89 4.78
N GLU A 231 -3.49 -1.37 5.92
CA GLU A 231 -4.26 -2.16 6.89
C GLU A 231 -5.61 -2.59 6.33
N LEU A 232 -6.33 -1.72 5.62
CA LEU A 232 -7.58 -2.10 4.96
C LEU A 232 -7.37 -3.20 3.90
N VAL A 233 -6.30 -3.11 3.11
CA VAL A 233 -5.92 -4.17 2.15
C VAL A 233 -5.60 -5.47 2.89
N ARG A 234 -4.83 -5.42 3.95
CA ARG A 234 -4.47 -6.58 4.80
C ARG A 234 -5.70 -7.24 5.40
N ARG A 235 -6.68 -6.45 5.83
CA ARG A 235 -7.98 -6.94 6.28
C ARG A 235 -8.83 -7.52 5.13
N GLY A 236 -8.33 -7.53 3.90
CA GLY A 236 -8.97 -8.12 2.71
C GLY A 236 -10.05 -7.25 2.08
N TYR A 237 -10.03 -5.94 2.31
CA TYR A 237 -10.89 -5.02 1.58
C TYR A 237 -10.32 -4.69 0.20
N ARG A 238 -11.22 -4.53 -0.77
CA ARG A 238 -10.96 -3.71 -1.95
C ARG A 238 -11.18 -2.26 -1.56
N VAL A 239 -10.16 -1.44 -1.72
CA VAL A 239 -10.16 -0.05 -1.27
C VAL A 239 -10.25 0.88 -2.48
N TYR A 240 -11.08 1.90 -2.36
CA TYR A 240 -11.27 2.95 -3.36
C TYR A 240 -11.26 4.31 -2.68
N VAL A 241 -10.97 5.36 -3.43
CA VAL A 241 -11.17 6.75 -2.99
C VAL A 241 -12.62 7.15 -3.30
N GLY A 242 -13.37 7.60 -2.31
CA GLY A 242 -14.76 7.99 -2.47
C GLY A 242 -14.87 9.37 -3.12
N HIS A 243 -15.47 9.45 -4.32
CA HIS A 243 -15.77 10.71 -4.98
C HIS A 243 -17.21 11.13 -4.67
N LEU A 244 -17.37 12.37 -4.20
CA LEU A 244 -18.63 13.06 -4.01
C LEU A 244 -18.69 14.30 -4.91
N GLN A 245 -19.89 14.85 -5.11
CA GLN A 245 -20.06 16.10 -5.85
C GLN A 245 -19.28 17.26 -5.18
N ASN A 246 -19.29 17.29 -3.85
CA ASN A 246 -18.62 18.30 -3.05
C ASN A 246 -17.73 17.61 -2.01
N GLY A 247 -16.58 17.09 -2.43
CA GLY A 247 -15.61 16.49 -1.52
C GLY A 247 -15.14 15.09 -1.91
N GLU A 248 -14.38 14.53 -1.02
CA GLU A 248 -13.75 13.22 -1.18
C GLU A 248 -13.85 12.48 0.16
N ILE A 249 -14.06 11.18 0.11
CA ILE A 249 -13.90 10.27 1.26
C ILE A 249 -12.59 9.54 1.02
N ASP A 250 -11.71 9.52 2.01
CA ASP A 250 -10.39 8.92 1.85
C ASP A 250 -10.49 7.48 1.41
N PHE A 251 -11.35 6.67 2.07
CA PHE A 251 -11.52 5.28 1.67
C PHE A 251 -12.97 4.81 1.67
N VAL A 252 -13.31 4.12 0.58
CA VAL A 252 -14.48 3.26 0.44
C VAL A 252 -13.97 1.83 0.43
N ALA A 253 -14.12 1.12 1.53
CA ALA A 253 -13.63 -0.24 1.75
C ALA A 253 -14.73 -1.27 1.46
N LYS A 254 -14.50 -2.19 0.51
CA LYS A 254 -15.51 -3.15 0.05
C LYS A 254 -15.03 -4.58 0.21
N LYS A 255 -15.90 -5.42 0.77
CA LYS A 255 -15.83 -6.89 0.75
C LYS A 255 -17.16 -7.46 0.25
N PRO A 256 -17.26 -8.77 -0.04
CA PRO A 256 -18.56 -9.40 -0.28
C PRO A 256 -19.51 -9.08 0.88
N HIS A 257 -20.67 -8.48 0.57
CA HIS A 257 -21.71 -8.10 1.53
C HIS A 257 -21.33 -7.06 2.61
N ARG A 258 -20.18 -6.39 2.48
CA ARG A 258 -19.74 -5.37 3.43
C ARG A 258 -19.15 -4.17 2.68
N LEU A 259 -19.62 -2.97 3.03
CA LEU A 259 -19.09 -1.69 2.57
C LEU A 259 -18.95 -0.78 3.78
N GLU A 260 -17.84 -0.07 3.87
CA GLU A 260 -17.53 0.85 4.95
C GLU A 260 -16.82 2.08 4.41
N TYR A 261 -16.97 3.19 5.11
CA TYR A 261 -16.36 4.46 4.77
C TYR A 261 -15.39 4.90 5.85
N TYR A 262 -14.23 5.38 5.44
CA TYR A 262 -13.19 5.85 6.35
C TYR A 262 -12.70 7.22 5.93
N GLN A 263 -12.64 8.12 6.90
CA GLN A 263 -11.94 9.39 6.80
C GLN A 263 -10.77 9.34 7.79
N VAL A 264 -9.62 9.84 7.39
CA VAL A 264 -8.38 9.76 8.17
C VAL A 264 -7.81 11.15 8.38
N SER A 265 -7.65 11.54 9.62
CA SER A 265 -7.03 12.82 9.97
C SER A 265 -6.02 12.61 11.10
N TYR A 266 -4.88 13.30 11.04
CA TYR A 266 -3.92 13.21 12.13
C TYR A 266 -4.52 13.73 13.45
N THR A 267 -5.26 14.86 13.39
CA THR A 267 -5.99 15.42 14.53
C THR A 267 -7.23 16.18 14.07
N VAL A 268 -8.27 16.14 14.89
CA VAL A 268 -9.52 16.89 14.70
C VAL A 268 -9.88 17.74 15.94
N MET A 269 -8.87 18.08 16.74
CA MET A 269 -9.07 18.89 17.96
C MET A 269 -9.62 20.30 17.67
N GLU A 270 -9.45 20.82 16.45
CA GLU A 270 -10.05 22.08 16.02
C GLU A 270 -11.40 21.82 15.37
N ASP A 271 -12.45 22.51 15.83
CA ASP A 271 -13.83 22.38 15.32
C ASP A 271 -13.93 22.56 13.80
N THR A 272 -13.11 23.43 13.22
CA THR A 272 -13.04 23.66 11.77
C THR A 272 -12.53 22.44 11.02
N THR A 273 -11.51 21.78 11.56
CA THR A 273 -10.95 20.54 11.02
C THR A 273 -11.96 19.41 11.18
N LEU A 274 -12.53 19.23 12.38
CA LEU A 274 -13.55 18.20 12.63
C LEU A 274 -14.72 18.29 11.64
N ARG A 275 -15.29 19.48 11.45
CA ARG A 275 -16.39 19.69 10.49
C ARG A 275 -15.98 19.38 9.05
N ARG A 276 -14.78 19.74 8.66
CA ARG A 276 -14.24 19.44 7.33
C ARG A 276 -14.15 17.93 7.09
N GLU A 277 -13.66 17.19 8.08
CA GLU A 277 -13.48 15.73 7.96
C GLU A 277 -14.82 14.97 8.07
N LEU A 278 -15.78 15.46 8.84
CA LEU A 278 -17.12 14.85 8.93
C LEU A 278 -17.99 15.11 7.69
N SER A 279 -17.87 16.30 7.09
CA SER A 279 -18.73 16.75 6.00
C SER A 279 -18.88 15.78 4.83
N PRO A 280 -17.83 15.11 4.32
CA PRO A 280 -17.99 14.10 3.27
C PRO A 280 -18.82 12.90 3.71
N LEU A 281 -18.65 12.42 4.93
CA LEU A 281 -19.37 11.28 5.48
C LEU A 281 -20.85 11.60 5.79
N GLU A 282 -21.14 12.83 6.21
CA GLU A 282 -22.51 13.31 6.45
C GLU A 282 -23.34 13.44 5.17
N GLN A 283 -22.71 13.59 4.00
CA GLN A 283 -23.39 13.64 2.69
C GLN A 283 -23.89 12.27 2.19
N LEU A 284 -23.56 11.19 2.91
CA LEU A 284 -23.97 9.84 2.55
C LEU A 284 -25.34 9.49 3.11
N ASP A 285 -26.30 9.24 2.23
CA ASP A 285 -27.68 8.88 2.57
C ASP A 285 -27.87 7.36 2.75
N ASP A 286 -26.82 6.63 3.14
CA ASP A 286 -26.85 5.19 3.35
C ASP A 286 -26.53 4.82 4.80
N ASN A 287 -26.83 3.57 5.17
CA ASN A 287 -26.65 3.03 6.52
C ASN A 287 -25.37 2.22 6.68
N TYR A 288 -24.42 2.34 5.76
CA TYR A 288 -23.14 1.67 5.91
C TYR A 288 -22.30 2.32 7.02
N PRO A 289 -21.48 1.54 7.73
CA PRO A 289 -20.60 2.08 8.76
C PRO A 289 -19.69 3.19 8.23
N LYS A 290 -19.54 4.24 9.02
CA LYS A 290 -18.74 5.43 8.73
C LYS A 290 -17.79 5.66 9.90
N TYR A 291 -16.51 5.76 9.59
CA TYR A 291 -15.46 5.89 10.58
C TYR A 291 -14.62 7.14 10.32
N LEU A 292 -14.33 7.88 11.39
CA LEU A 292 -13.32 8.93 11.43
C LEU A 292 -12.16 8.43 12.28
N LEU A 293 -11.01 8.15 11.66
CA LEU A 293 -9.81 7.66 12.33
C LEU A 293 -8.86 8.82 12.62
N THR A 294 -8.46 8.98 13.89
CA THR A 294 -7.57 10.07 14.32
C THR A 294 -6.49 9.58 15.27
N MET A 295 -5.42 10.36 15.44
CA MET A 295 -4.40 10.12 16.46
C MET A 295 -4.75 10.77 17.81
N ASP A 296 -5.90 11.42 17.91
CA ASP A 296 -6.31 12.12 19.14
C ASP A 296 -6.51 11.15 20.31
N VAL A 297 -5.91 11.48 21.45
CA VAL A 297 -5.93 10.68 22.67
C VAL A 297 -7.08 11.08 23.58
N LEU A 298 -7.47 12.37 23.59
CA LEU A 298 -8.48 12.91 24.50
C LEU A 298 -9.91 12.49 24.11
N HIS A 299 -10.17 12.24 22.84
CA HIS A 299 -11.46 11.77 22.32
C HIS A 299 -11.24 10.51 21.51
N LYS A 300 -10.73 9.45 22.17
CA LYS A 300 -10.41 8.18 21.50
C LYS A 300 -11.62 7.53 20.82
N THR A 301 -12.81 7.73 21.41
CA THR A 301 -14.07 7.25 20.86
C THR A 301 -15.14 8.31 21.04
N ASP A 302 -15.80 8.66 19.94
CA ASP A 302 -16.94 9.57 19.92
C ASP A 302 -17.92 9.15 18.82
N ASN A 303 -19.12 9.70 18.81
CA ASN A 303 -20.11 9.43 17.77
C ASN A 303 -20.75 10.73 17.28
N HIS A 304 -20.49 11.06 16.04
CA HIS A 304 -21.00 12.25 15.37
C HIS A 304 -22.15 11.86 14.44
N ASN A 305 -23.39 11.78 15.00
CA ASN A 305 -24.60 11.44 14.24
C ASN A 305 -24.49 10.14 13.40
N GLY A 306 -23.90 9.09 13.99
CA GLY A 306 -23.72 7.79 13.33
C GLY A 306 -22.37 7.63 12.64
N ILE A 307 -21.49 8.63 12.66
CA ILE A 307 -20.10 8.54 12.28
C ILE A 307 -19.30 8.23 13.55
N GLU A 308 -18.66 7.07 13.58
CA GLU A 308 -17.88 6.61 14.73
C GLU A 308 -16.44 7.14 14.63
N GLN A 309 -16.05 7.98 15.58
CA GLN A 309 -14.65 8.39 15.73
C GLN A 309 -13.89 7.34 16.53
N LYS A 310 -12.70 6.95 16.05
CA LYS A 310 -11.80 6.01 16.73
C LYS A 310 -10.36 6.53 16.73
N ASN A 311 -9.64 6.22 17.82
CA ASN A 311 -8.19 6.37 17.78
C ASN A 311 -7.61 5.34 16.80
N VAL A 312 -6.75 5.79 15.89
CA VAL A 312 -6.22 4.95 14.83
C VAL A 312 -5.28 3.88 15.34
N LEU A 313 -4.50 4.12 16.40
CA LEU A 313 -3.60 3.10 16.98
C LEU A 313 -4.42 1.97 17.60
N ASP A 314 -5.48 2.31 18.36
CA ASP A 314 -6.39 1.30 18.90
C ASP A 314 -7.03 0.47 17.77
N TRP A 315 -7.46 1.14 16.68
CA TRP A 315 -8.03 0.47 15.49
C TRP A 315 -7.01 -0.43 14.77
N LEU A 316 -5.74 -0.02 14.67
CA LEU A 316 -4.68 -0.82 14.06
C LEU A 316 -4.31 -2.06 14.89
N LEU A 317 -4.59 -2.04 16.19
CA LEU A 317 -4.35 -3.14 17.13
C LEU A 317 -5.53 -4.13 17.25
N GLU A 318 -6.75 -3.77 16.76
CA GLU A 318 -7.90 -4.68 16.64
C GLU A 318 -7.55 -5.90 15.76
#